data_88e446a043eeead2ce553548804c79e8
#
_entry.id   88e446a043eeead2ce553548804c79e8
#
_cell.length_a   1.000
_cell.length_b   1.000
_cell.length_c   1.000
_cell.angle_alpha   90.00
_cell.angle_beta   90.00
_cell.angle_gamma   90.00
#
_symmetry.space_group_name_H-M   'P 1'
#
loop_
_entity.id
_entity.type
_entity.pdbx_description
1 polymer ?
#
loop_
_entity_poly.entity_id
_entity_poly.type
_entity_poly.pdbx_seq_one_letter_code
_entity_poly.pdbx_strand_id
1 'polypeptide(L)'
;SSVLQSHPDSRLLYNALHAARVEYEMPENVVSLTQHYEQQLGGLASSLHVLVAEDNETNQQVLRGILEGVGHTVSMTSDGLAAIDAVEMTDPGFDLMIFDLNMPQMGGLEAMKMARFMEIDRHVPTIILTADATADAFKRCEEAGADANLTKPVESRRLLETIARLCREEEADSSRKHADEEVSIHHRVATGSDLLIDENVLQGLLRLGSGIEFFEELVASFGRDVNNLIKKMRRAVKELDYPVLQDGAHALRGSASEFGACRLINLCIKIKELKPYDMTGKKPAALLEEVEQTFDSSRIILDEFARQRREASR
;
A
#
# COMPACT_ATOMS: atom_id res chain seq x y z
N SER A 1 9.67 -49.75 -16.36
CA SER A 1 9.19 -48.69 -17.29
C SER A 1 7.85 -48.17 -16.86
N SER A 2 7.84 -47.20 -15.97
CA SER A 2 6.65 -46.48 -15.63
C SER A 2 6.86 -45.01 -16.00
N VAL A 3 6.17 -44.62 -17.06
CA VAL A 3 6.15 -43.28 -17.63
C VAL A 3 5.33 -42.41 -16.66
N LEU A 4 5.98 -41.49 -16.01
CA LEU A 4 5.34 -40.37 -15.34
C LEU A 4 4.80 -39.41 -16.39
N GLN A 5 3.50 -39.49 -16.65
CA GLN A 5 2.70 -38.40 -17.22
C GLN A 5 2.02 -37.66 -16.07
N SER A 6 2.64 -36.63 -15.58
CA SER A 6 1.92 -35.54 -14.94
C SER A 6 2.61 -34.26 -15.40
N HIS A 7 1.87 -33.39 -16.06
CA HIS A 7 2.32 -32.02 -16.33
C HIS A 7 2.55 -31.36 -14.98
N PRO A 8 3.77 -30.94 -14.66
CA PRO A 8 3.99 -30.19 -13.43
C PRO A 8 3.19 -28.90 -13.56
N ASP A 9 2.44 -28.60 -12.49
CA ASP A 9 1.74 -27.34 -12.35
C ASP A 9 2.76 -26.22 -12.62
N SER A 10 2.46 -25.36 -13.60
CA SER A 10 3.39 -24.30 -14.03
C SER A 10 3.77 -23.36 -12.90
N ARG A 11 2.94 -23.26 -11.83
CA ARG A 11 3.25 -22.54 -10.59
C ARG A 11 4.32 -23.24 -9.76
N LEU A 12 4.25 -24.55 -9.62
CA LEU A 12 5.27 -25.34 -8.88
C LEU A 12 6.60 -25.33 -9.62
N LEU A 13 6.59 -25.38 -10.95
CA LEU A 13 7.80 -25.27 -11.77
C LEU A 13 8.39 -23.85 -11.70
N TYR A 14 7.56 -22.83 -11.71
CA TYR A 14 7.97 -21.44 -11.55
C TYR A 14 8.59 -21.18 -10.18
N ASN A 15 7.96 -21.65 -9.11
CA ASN A 15 8.48 -21.52 -7.74
C ASN A 15 9.78 -22.35 -7.53
N ALA A 16 9.89 -23.54 -8.12
CA ALA A 16 11.10 -24.34 -8.06
C ALA A 16 12.26 -23.73 -8.87
N LEU A 17 11.99 -23.13 -10.03
CA LEU A 17 12.99 -22.41 -10.82
C LEU A 17 13.43 -21.10 -10.13
N HIS A 18 12.52 -20.40 -9.46
CA HIS A 18 12.85 -19.22 -8.66
C HIS A 18 13.70 -19.59 -7.43
N ALA A 19 13.33 -20.64 -6.71
CA ALA A 19 14.14 -21.14 -5.58
C ALA A 19 15.56 -21.58 -6.00
N ALA A 20 15.69 -22.21 -7.17
CA ALA A 20 17.00 -22.64 -7.69
C ALA A 20 17.87 -21.49 -8.25
N ARG A 21 17.29 -20.32 -8.53
CA ARG A 21 18.01 -19.17 -9.11
C ARG A 21 18.53 -18.20 -8.04
N VAL A 22 18.17 -18.39 -6.77
CA VAL A 22 18.55 -17.53 -5.62
C VAL A 22 19.76 -18.08 -4.84
N GLU A 23 20.50 -19.07 -5.34
CA GLU A 23 21.87 -19.38 -4.86
C GLU A 23 22.88 -18.36 -5.41
N TYR A 24 22.63 -17.07 -5.21
CA TYR A 24 23.64 -16.04 -5.27
C TYR A 24 24.03 -15.69 -3.84
N GLU A 25 25.31 -15.82 -3.52
CA GLU A 25 25.92 -15.56 -2.20
C GLU A 25 25.36 -14.28 -1.55
N MET A 26 24.34 -14.45 -0.70
CA MET A 26 23.90 -13.41 0.21
C MET A 26 24.91 -13.30 1.35
N PRO A 27 25.29 -12.09 1.78
CA PRO A 27 26.10 -11.93 2.99
C PRO A 27 25.42 -12.65 4.16
N GLU A 28 26.16 -13.37 4.98
CA GLU A 28 25.68 -14.25 6.06
C GLU A 28 24.76 -13.60 7.12
N ASN A 29 24.40 -12.33 6.97
CA ASN A 29 23.57 -11.58 7.91
C ASN A 29 22.28 -10.96 7.31
N VAL A 30 21.88 -11.32 6.10
CA VAL A 30 20.61 -10.84 5.51
C VAL A 30 19.57 -11.95 5.56
N VAL A 31 18.83 -12.01 6.65
CA VAL A 31 17.60 -12.82 6.72
C VAL A 31 16.61 -12.24 5.73
N SER A 32 16.09 -13.04 4.79
CA SER A 32 15.05 -12.56 3.86
C SER A 32 13.81 -12.15 4.65
N LEU A 33 13.08 -11.15 4.14
CA LEU A 33 11.85 -10.68 4.78
C LEU A 33 10.87 -11.83 5.00
N THR A 34 10.79 -12.74 4.04
CA THR A 34 9.98 -13.97 4.09
C THR A 34 10.41 -14.89 5.22
N GLN A 35 11.70 -15.16 5.37
CA GLN A 35 12.23 -16.02 6.46
C GLN A 35 11.98 -15.40 7.83
N HIS A 36 12.16 -14.09 7.96
CA HIS A 36 11.86 -13.38 9.20
C HIS A 36 10.38 -13.44 9.55
N TYR A 37 9.50 -13.25 8.55
CA TYR A 37 8.07 -13.34 8.69
C TYR A 37 7.61 -14.76 9.05
N GLU A 38 8.13 -15.80 8.38
CA GLU A 38 7.88 -17.21 8.71
C GLU A 38 8.30 -17.57 10.14
N GLN A 39 9.45 -17.05 10.60
CA GLN A 39 9.90 -17.21 11.98
C GLN A 39 8.98 -16.52 12.99
N GLN A 40 8.45 -15.37 12.64
CA GLN A 40 7.50 -14.65 13.50
C GLN A 40 6.14 -15.33 13.56
N LEU A 41 5.68 -15.94 12.48
CA LEU A 41 4.44 -16.72 12.47
C LEU A 41 4.56 -18.04 13.29
N GLY A 42 5.78 -18.43 13.72
CA GLY A 42 5.96 -19.55 14.65
C GLY A 42 5.47 -20.90 14.14
N GLY A 43 5.45 -21.12 12.81
CA GLY A 43 4.94 -22.33 12.18
C GLY A 43 3.47 -22.25 11.78
N LEU A 44 2.80 -21.13 11.96
CA LEU A 44 1.52 -20.76 11.31
C LEU A 44 1.76 -20.54 9.81
N ALA A 45 2.06 -21.62 9.10
CA ALA A 45 2.33 -21.62 7.66
C ALA A 45 1.02 -21.69 6.85
N SER A 46 -0.05 -21.07 7.32
CA SER A 46 -1.27 -20.99 6.54
C SER A 46 -1.27 -19.72 5.70
N SER A 47 -1.39 -19.89 4.38
CA SER A 47 -1.71 -18.79 3.48
C SER A 47 -3.00 -18.13 3.95
N LEU A 48 -2.93 -16.85 4.35
CA LEU A 48 -4.12 -16.09 4.73
C LEU A 48 -4.87 -15.67 3.47
N HIS A 49 -6.18 -15.61 3.55
CA HIS A 49 -7.03 -14.96 2.56
C HIS A 49 -7.32 -13.52 3.02
N VAL A 50 -6.68 -12.55 2.37
CA VAL A 50 -6.70 -11.14 2.78
C VAL A 50 -7.60 -10.33 1.84
N LEU A 51 -8.57 -9.61 2.40
CA LEU A 51 -9.34 -8.60 1.68
C LEU A 51 -8.63 -7.26 1.79
N VAL A 52 -8.38 -6.62 0.65
CA VAL A 52 -7.79 -5.28 0.59
C VAL A 52 -8.74 -4.35 -0.15
N ALA A 53 -9.14 -3.23 0.48
CA ALA A 53 -9.89 -2.15 -0.14
C ALA A 53 -9.00 -0.91 -0.23
N GLU A 54 -8.73 -0.47 -1.45
CA GLU A 54 -7.84 0.63 -1.79
C GLU A 54 -8.28 1.21 -3.14
N ASP A 55 -8.48 2.50 -3.24
CA ASP A 55 -9.01 3.15 -4.45
C ASP A 55 -7.93 3.47 -5.50
N ASN A 56 -6.67 3.42 -5.13
CA ASN A 56 -5.54 3.72 -6.01
C ASN A 56 -4.91 2.44 -6.56
N GLU A 57 -4.86 2.30 -7.89
CA GLU A 57 -4.36 1.11 -8.57
C GLU A 57 -2.89 0.81 -8.24
N THR A 58 -2.04 1.83 -8.11
CA THR A 58 -0.64 1.69 -7.75
C THR A 58 -0.48 1.13 -6.33
N ASN A 59 -1.23 1.68 -5.35
CA ASN A 59 -1.21 1.19 -3.97
C ASN A 59 -1.73 -0.24 -3.87
N GLN A 60 -2.77 -0.59 -4.66
CA GLN A 60 -3.24 -1.97 -4.77
C GLN A 60 -2.13 -2.93 -5.21
N GLN A 61 -1.36 -2.54 -6.24
CA GLN A 61 -0.25 -3.37 -6.74
C GLN A 61 0.86 -3.53 -5.71
N VAL A 62 1.21 -2.48 -4.96
CA VAL A 62 2.21 -2.53 -3.88
C VAL A 62 1.75 -3.49 -2.78
N LEU A 63 0.51 -3.33 -2.27
CA LEU A 63 -0.04 -4.18 -1.23
C LEU A 63 -0.13 -5.65 -1.68
N ARG A 64 -0.59 -5.88 -2.91
CA ARG A 64 -0.62 -7.22 -3.51
C ARG A 64 0.78 -7.83 -3.58
N GLY A 65 1.76 -7.08 -4.07
CA GLY A 65 3.15 -7.55 -4.16
C GLY A 65 3.75 -7.93 -2.81
N ILE A 66 3.46 -7.15 -1.74
CA ILE A 66 3.90 -7.46 -0.38
C ILE A 66 3.27 -8.76 0.13
N LEU A 67 1.94 -8.88 0.01
CA LEU A 67 1.18 -9.98 0.60
C LEU A 67 1.36 -11.29 -0.17
N GLU A 68 1.26 -11.26 -1.49
CA GLU A 68 1.48 -12.45 -2.33
C GLU A 68 2.94 -12.89 -2.31
N GLY A 69 3.89 -11.95 -2.13
CA GLY A 69 5.32 -12.23 -1.99
C GLY A 69 5.67 -13.11 -0.78
N VAL A 70 4.83 -13.13 0.26
CA VAL A 70 4.97 -14.01 1.44
C VAL A 70 3.95 -15.15 1.47
N GLY A 71 3.23 -15.38 0.35
CA GLY A 71 2.39 -16.56 0.17
C GLY A 71 0.91 -16.39 0.56
N HIS A 72 0.43 -15.16 0.84
CA HIS A 72 -0.99 -14.91 1.09
C HIS A 72 -1.80 -14.86 -0.21
N THR A 73 -3.10 -15.11 -0.12
CA THR A 73 -4.06 -14.90 -1.22
C THR A 73 -4.76 -13.57 -1.00
N VAL A 74 -4.84 -12.73 -2.05
CA VAL A 74 -5.35 -11.36 -1.92
C VAL A 74 -6.56 -11.13 -2.82
N SER A 75 -7.67 -10.71 -2.21
CA SER A 75 -8.85 -10.17 -2.91
C SER A 75 -8.79 -8.65 -2.83
N MET A 76 -8.80 -7.98 -4.01
CA MET A 76 -8.69 -6.51 -4.10
C MET A 76 -10.03 -5.90 -4.48
N THR A 77 -10.39 -4.81 -3.82
CA THR A 77 -11.55 -3.98 -4.15
C THR A 77 -11.14 -2.52 -4.22
N SER A 78 -11.88 -1.70 -4.97
CA SER A 78 -11.54 -0.29 -5.22
C SER A 78 -12.28 0.70 -4.31
N ASP A 79 -13.19 0.22 -3.48
CA ASP A 79 -13.95 1.04 -2.53
C ASP A 79 -14.59 0.19 -1.43
N GLY A 80 -15.15 0.87 -0.42
CA GLY A 80 -15.75 0.20 0.73
C GLY A 80 -17.02 -0.59 0.41
N LEU A 81 -17.82 -0.17 -0.59
CA LEU A 81 -19.03 -0.91 -0.99
C LEU A 81 -18.65 -2.24 -1.62
N ALA A 82 -17.72 -2.22 -2.57
CA ALA A 82 -17.21 -3.43 -3.20
C ALA A 82 -16.54 -4.37 -2.19
N ALA A 83 -15.93 -3.82 -1.13
CA ALA A 83 -15.39 -4.63 -0.04
C ALA A 83 -16.49 -5.34 0.76
N ILE A 84 -17.60 -4.68 1.06
CA ILE A 84 -18.74 -5.29 1.73
C ILE A 84 -19.38 -6.39 0.87
N ASP A 85 -19.58 -6.13 -0.43
CA ASP A 85 -20.08 -7.14 -1.37
C ASP A 85 -19.15 -8.38 -1.39
N ALA A 86 -17.83 -8.17 -1.34
CA ALA A 86 -16.86 -9.26 -1.27
C ALA A 86 -16.96 -10.07 0.02
N VAL A 87 -17.18 -9.41 1.18
CA VAL A 87 -17.39 -10.09 2.47
C VAL A 87 -18.65 -10.97 2.43
N GLU A 88 -19.75 -10.46 1.85
CA GLU A 88 -21.00 -11.21 1.73
C GLU A 88 -20.88 -12.44 0.81
N MET A 89 -20.09 -12.34 -0.26
CA MET A 89 -19.99 -13.36 -1.29
C MET A 89 -18.92 -14.43 -1.03
N THR A 90 -18.05 -14.23 -0.05
CA THR A 90 -16.88 -15.12 0.16
C THR A 90 -17.12 -16.12 1.29
N ASP A 91 -17.11 -17.40 0.94
CA ASP A 91 -17.17 -18.54 1.89
C ASP A 91 -15.89 -19.39 1.72
N PRO A 92 -15.11 -19.65 2.76
CA PRO A 92 -15.32 -19.47 4.21
C PRO A 92 -15.06 -18.08 4.80
N GLY A 93 -14.91 -17.04 4.00
CA GLY A 93 -14.63 -15.67 4.43
C GLY A 93 -13.13 -15.30 4.38
N PHE A 94 -12.82 -14.12 4.89
CA PHE A 94 -11.45 -13.59 4.94
C PHE A 94 -10.80 -13.84 6.30
N ASP A 95 -9.47 -13.99 6.31
CA ASP A 95 -8.68 -14.16 7.54
C ASP A 95 -8.16 -12.81 8.06
N LEU A 96 -8.10 -11.80 7.20
CA LEU A 96 -7.65 -10.45 7.52
C LEU A 96 -8.29 -9.45 6.55
N MET A 97 -8.60 -8.26 7.03
CA MET A 97 -9.04 -7.13 6.21
C MET A 97 -8.06 -5.96 6.32
N ILE A 98 -7.78 -5.30 5.19
CA ILE A 98 -6.94 -4.11 5.11
C ILE A 98 -7.72 -3.05 4.33
N PHE A 99 -8.04 -1.92 4.97
CA PHE A 99 -8.86 -0.88 4.35
C PHE A 99 -8.15 0.47 4.36
N ASP A 100 -8.11 1.13 3.21
CA ASP A 100 -7.76 2.55 3.19
C ASP A 100 -8.83 3.37 3.92
N LEU A 101 -8.39 4.29 4.77
CA LEU A 101 -9.27 5.18 5.52
C LEU A 101 -10.16 6.02 4.59
N ASN A 102 -9.58 6.52 3.48
CA ASN A 102 -10.21 7.50 2.61
C ASN A 102 -10.44 6.94 1.21
N MET A 103 -11.58 6.31 1.01
CA MET A 103 -12.03 5.81 -0.29
C MET A 103 -13.29 6.55 -0.75
N PRO A 104 -13.56 6.62 -2.08
CA PRO A 104 -14.81 7.14 -2.59
C PRO A 104 -16.00 6.27 -2.17
N GLN A 105 -17.21 6.83 -2.18
CA GLN A 105 -18.50 6.22 -1.83
C GLN A 105 -18.58 5.82 -0.35
N MET A 106 -17.76 4.88 0.12
CA MET A 106 -17.71 4.40 1.51
C MET A 106 -16.26 4.36 2.00
N GLY A 107 -15.96 5.08 3.08
CA GLY A 107 -14.63 5.09 3.69
C GLY A 107 -14.32 3.82 4.49
N GLY A 108 -13.01 3.56 4.73
CA GLY A 108 -12.58 2.31 5.38
C GLY A 108 -13.15 2.07 6.77
N LEU A 109 -13.34 3.09 7.60
CA LEU A 109 -13.96 2.91 8.92
C LEU A 109 -15.43 2.52 8.84
N GLU A 110 -16.16 3.06 7.86
CA GLU A 110 -17.56 2.72 7.63
C GLU A 110 -17.69 1.29 7.10
N ALA A 111 -16.84 0.94 6.12
CA ALA A 111 -16.76 -0.42 5.58
C ALA A 111 -16.41 -1.44 6.68
N MET A 112 -15.40 -1.17 7.51
CA MET A 112 -15.03 -2.03 8.63
C MET A 112 -16.19 -2.27 9.59
N LYS A 113 -16.90 -1.22 10.00
CA LYS A 113 -18.05 -1.34 10.91
C LYS A 113 -19.17 -2.20 10.31
N MET A 114 -19.38 -2.05 8.99
CA MET A 114 -20.39 -2.80 8.27
C MET A 114 -20.00 -4.27 8.13
N ALA A 115 -18.76 -4.57 7.76
CA ALA A 115 -18.21 -5.93 7.69
C ALA A 115 -18.33 -6.64 9.04
N ARG A 116 -17.96 -6.01 10.14
CA ARG A 116 -18.10 -6.55 11.51
C ARG A 116 -19.53 -6.83 11.91
N PHE A 117 -20.46 -6.02 11.46
CA PHE A 117 -21.89 -6.27 11.70
C PHE A 117 -22.39 -7.50 10.96
N MET A 118 -21.82 -7.83 9.80
CA MET A 118 -22.17 -8.99 9.00
C MET A 118 -21.52 -10.28 9.51
N GLU A 119 -20.31 -10.19 10.07
CA GLU A 119 -19.55 -11.34 10.62
C GLU A 119 -19.84 -11.55 12.11
N ILE A 120 -21.09 -11.93 12.44
CA ILE A 120 -21.58 -12.01 13.82
C ILE A 120 -20.86 -13.09 14.66
N ASP A 121 -20.35 -14.15 14.03
CA ASP A 121 -19.81 -15.33 14.73
C ASP A 121 -18.27 -15.39 14.75
N ARG A 122 -17.58 -14.51 14.02
CA ARG A 122 -16.11 -14.50 13.92
C ARG A 122 -15.59 -13.06 13.88
N HIS A 123 -14.61 -12.76 14.73
CA HIS A 123 -13.86 -11.51 14.61
C HIS A 123 -12.79 -11.66 13.53
N VAL A 124 -12.85 -10.86 12.45
CA VAL A 124 -11.78 -10.79 11.45
C VAL A 124 -10.93 -9.57 11.74
N PRO A 125 -9.62 -9.74 12.03
CA PRO A 125 -8.73 -8.62 12.29
C PRO A 125 -8.74 -7.62 11.14
N THR A 126 -8.76 -6.32 11.46
CA THR A 126 -8.83 -5.26 10.46
C THR A 126 -7.75 -4.23 10.68
N ILE A 127 -6.95 -3.98 9.64
CA ILE A 127 -5.91 -2.96 9.58
C ILE A 127 -6.45 -1.76 8.78
N ILE A 128 -6.36 -0.56 9.35
CA ILE A 128 -6.69 0.68 8.63
C ILE A 128 -5.40 1.34 8.14
N LEU A 129 -5.36 1.66 6.84
CA LEU A 129 -4.29 2.43 6.22
C LEU A 129 -4.67 3.91 6.17
N THR A 130 -3.81 4.80 6.61
CA THR A 130 -4.08 6.25 6.59
C THR A 130 -2.91 7.05 6.06
N ALA A 131 -3.17 8.07 5.27
CA ALA A 131 -2.17 9.05 4.87
C ALA A 131 -1.93 10.14 5.95
N ASP A 132 -2.73 10.14 7.03
CA ASP A 132 -2.65 11.10 8.13
C ASP A 132 -2.04 10.42 9.35
N ALA A 133 -0.83 10.84 9.73
CA ALA A 133 -0.08 10.32 10.87
C ALA A 133 -0.38 11.10 12.18
N THR A 134 -1.49 11.84 12.26
CA THR A 134 -1.84 12.57 13.47
C THR A 134 -2.43 11.65 14.55
N ALA A 135 -2.17 11.97 15.83
CA ALA A 135 -2.74 11.23 16.95
C ALA A 135 -4.28 11.19 16.91
N ASP A 136 -4.91 12.26 16.42
CA ASP A 136 -6.38 12.32 16.28
C ASP A 136 -6.91 11.35 15.20
N ALA A 137 -6.16 11.13 14.11
CA ALA A 137 -6.53 10.14 13.10
C ALA A 137 -6.44 8.73 13.66
N PHE A 138 -5.37 8.39 14.35
CA PHE A 138 -5.20 7.09 15.01
C PHE A 138 -6.28 6.84 16.07
N LYS A 139 -6.53 7.80 16.92
CA LYS A 139 -7.57 7.70 17.95
C LYS A 139 -8.96 7.43 17.37
N ARG A 140 -9.32 8.08 16.27
CA ARG A 140 -10.58 7.82 15.56
C ARG A 140 -10.67 6.38 15.04
N CYS A 141 -9.56 5.82 14.55
CA CYS A 141 -9.52 4.44 14.10
C CYS A 141 -9.69 3.45 15.25
N GLU A 142 -9.00 3.68 16.39
CA GLU A 142 -9.15 2.87 17.61
C GLU A 142 -10.55 2.95 18.19
N GLU A 143 -11.12 4.15 18.33
CA GLU A 143 -12.50 4.34 18.80
C GLU A 143 -13.54 3.70 17.87
N ALA A 144 -13.23 3.58 16.57
CA ALA A 144 -14.04 2.86 15.60
C ALA A 144 -13.86 1.34 15.72
N GLY A 145 -12.84 0.87 16.43
CA GLY A 145 -12.57 -0.53 16.69
C GLY A 145 -11.58 -1.20 15.73
N ALA A 146 -10.72 -0.46 15.02
CA ALA A 146 -9.65 -1.06 14.22
C ALA A 146 -8.65 -1.80 15.11
N ASP A 147 -8.19 -2.98 14.66
CA ASP A 147 -7.24 -3.81 15.43
C ASP A 147 -5.81 -3.31 15.26
N ALA A 148 -5.54 -2.61 14.16
CA ALA A 148 -4.29 -1.90 13.93
C ALA A 148 -4.47 -0.74 12.94
N ASN A 149 -3.53 0.23 13.00
CA ASN A 149 -3.46 1.36 12.10
C ASN A 149 -2.05 1.48 11.55
N LEU A 150 -1.92 1.68 10.23
CA LEU A 150 -0.64 1.90 9.57
C LEU A 150 -0.69 3.18 8.74
N THR A 151 0.40 3.92 8.74
CA THR A 151 0.54 5.11 7.88
C THR A 151 1.04 4.75 6.49
N LYS A 152 0.52 5.42 5.47
CA LYS A 152 1.06 5.41 4.12
C LYS A 152 2.28 6.36 4.03
N PRO A 153 3.36 6.00 3.32
CA PRO A 153 3.54 4.75 2.56
C PRO A 153 3.65 3.53 3.45
N VAL A 154 3.09 2.40 2.98
CA VAL A 154 3.06 1.16 3.73
C VAL A 154 4.43 0.48 3.66
N GLU A 155 5.15 0.49 4.78
CA GLU A 155 6.41 -0.24 4.89
C GLU A 155 6.14 -1.75 5.00
N SER A 156 6.67 -2.55 4.05
CA SER A 156 6.43 -3.99 3.95
C SER A 156 6.69 -4.73 5.25
N ARG A 157 7.82 -4.41 5.90
CA ARG A 157 8.20 -5.04 7.17
C ARG A 157 7.16 -4.78 8.26
N ARG A 158 6.74 -3.51 8.40
CA ARG A 158 5.78 -3.10 9.43
C ARG A 158 4.39 -3.71 9.19
N LEU A 159 3.96 -3.80 7.92
CA LEU A 159 2.71 -4.47 7.56
C LEU A 159 2.76 -5.94 7.96
N LEU A 160 3.81 -6.66 7.57
CA LEU A 160 3.96 -8.09 7.87
C LEU A 160 4.11 -8.38 9.37
N GLU A 161 4.86 -7.55 10.11
CA GLU A 161 4.95 -7.64 11.58
C GLU A 161 3.59 -7.43 12.26
N THR A 162 2.80 -6.47 11.76
CA THR A 162 1.43 -6.20 12.25
C THR A 162 0.51 -7.39 11.98
N ILE A 163 0.52 -7.94 10.77
CA ILE A 163 -0.27 -9.13 10.41
C ILE A 163 0.10 -10.31 11.32
N ALA A 164 1.41 -10.59 11.46
CA ALA A 164 1.88 -11.67 12.31
C ALA A 164 1.48 -11.53 13.78
N ARG A 165 1.41 -10.31 14.30
CA ARG A 165 0.94 -10.02 15.65
C ARG A 165 -0.56 -10.32 15.79
N LEU A 166 -1.37 -9.77 14.89
CA LEU A 166 -2.83 -9.93 14.94
C LEU A 166 -3.26 -11.40 14.82
N CYS A 167 -2.65 -12.16 13.90
CA CYS A 167 -2.96 -13.59 13.75
C CYS A 167 -2.54 -14.44 14.95
N ARG A 168 -1.50 -14.04 15.72
CA ARG A 168 -1.11 -14.74 16.95
C ARG A 168 -2.04 -14.42 18.13
N GLU A 169 -2.55 -13.21 18.21
CA GLU A 169 -3.47 -12.79 19.26
C GLU A 169 -4.81 -13.51 19.13
N GLU A 170 -5.29 -13.84 17.94
CA GLU A 170 -6.49 -14.66 17.74
C GLU A 170 -6.35 -16.08 18.31
N GLU A 171 -5.18 -16.71 18.19
CA GLU A 171 -4.93 -18.03 18.82
C GLU A 171 -4.81 -17.95 20.34
N ALA A 172 -4.35 -16.81 20.86
CA ALA A 172 -4.16 -16.57 22.30
C ALA A 172 -5.41 -16.00 22.99
N ASP A 173 -6.37 -15.42 22.28
CA ASP A 173 -7.54 -14.75 22.87
C ASP A 173 -8.69 -15.69 23.24
N SER A 174 -8.51 -17.00 23.14
CA SER A 174 -9.17 -17.86 24.12
C SER A 174 -8.64 -17.59 25.55
N SER A 175 -7.64 -16.77 25.76
CA SER A 175 -7.09 -16.37 27.06
C SER A 175 -6.27 -15.07 27.02
N ARG A 176 -6.86 -13.96 27.46
CA ARG A 176 -6.25 -12.70 27.92
C ARG A 176 -6.26 -11.48 26.99
N LYS A 177 -6.93 -10.44 27.53
CA LYS A 177 -6.87 -9.02 27.12
C LYS A 177 -5.61 -8.32 27.65
N HIS A 178 -5.11 -7.39 26.84
CA HIS A 178 -4.24 -6.22 27.11
C HIS A 178 -2.74 -6.42 27.30
N ALA A 179 -1.98 -5.81 26.39
CA ALA A 179 -0.86 -4.93 26.73
C ALA A 179 -0.51 -4.02 25.53
N ASP A 180 -0.70 -2.71 25.73
CA ASP A 180 -0.27 -1.64 24.85
C ASP A 180 1.25 -1.54 24.83
N GLU A 181 1.85 -1.46 23.63
CA GLU A 181 3.16 -0.83 23.45
C GLU A 181 3.09 0.13 22.26
N GLU A 182 2.99 1.42 22.60
CA GLU A 182 3.27 2.52 21.68
C GLU A 182 4.73 2.46 21.22
N VAL A 183 5.00 1.98 20.03
CA VAL A 183 6.26 2.25 19.33
C VAL A 183 6.03 3.31 18.27
N SER A 184 6.08 4.54 18.72
CA SER A 184 6.09 5.72 17.86
C SER A 184 7.48 5.87 17.23
N ILE A 185 7.75 5.16 16.14
CA ILE A 185 8.91 5.44 15.29
C ILE A 185 8.44 6.31 14.14
N HIS A 186 8.59 7.61 14.34
CA HIS A 186 8.46 8.60 13.30
C HIS A 186 9.54 8.34 12.24
N HIS A 187 9.20 7.65 11.16
CA HIS A 187 9.96 7.80 9.93
C HIS A 187 9.63 9.22 9.42
N ARG A 188 10.50 10.18 9.78
CA ARG A 188 10.51 11.50 9.16
C ARG A 188 10.79 11.26 7.68
N VAL A 189 9.75 11.23 6.86
CA VAL A 189 9.88 11.73 5.50
C VAL A 189 10.50 13.12 5.68
N ALA A 190 11.69 13.34 5.15
CA ALA A 190 12.42 14.58 5.30
C ALA A 190 11.58 15.69 4.63
N THR A 191 10.66 16.27 5.38
CA THR A 191 9.95 17.48 5.02
C THR A 191 10.98 18.60 5.02
N GLY A 192 11.54 18.88 3.86
CA GLY A 192 12.56 19.91 3.69
C GLY A 192 13.70 19.55 2.73
N SER A 193 13.74 18.37 2.14
CA SER A 193 14.73 18.07 1.11
C SER A 193 14.23 18.55 -0.26
N ASP A 194 15.09 19.29 -0.98
CA ASP A 194 14.91 19.62 -2.42
C ASP A 194 15.00 18.35 -3.32
N LEU A 195 15.05 17.17 -2.71
CA LEU A 195 15.10 15.89 -3.41
C LEU A 195 13.82 15.67 -4.21
N LEU A 196 13.98 15.34 -5.47
CA LEU A 196 12.86 14.93 -6.33
C LEU A 196 12.32 13.59 -5.90
N ILE A 197 13.19 12.59 -5.70
CA ILE A 197 12.84 11.22 -5.32
C ILE A 197 13.86 10.70 -4.30
N ASP A 198 13.39 9.89 -3.34
CA ASP A 198 14.23 9.14 -2.40
C ASP A 198 14.56 7.76 -3.00
N GLU A 199 15.82 7.57 -3.38
CA GLU A 199 16.29 6.31 -3.97
C GLU A 199 16.16 5.10 -3.03
N ASN A 200 16.18 5.28 -1.71
CA ASN A 200 16.00 4.17 -0.76
C ASN A 200 14.60 3.58 -0.89
N VAL A 201 13.58 4.41 -1.13
CA VAL A 201 12.21 3.95 -1.38
C VAL A 201 12.16 3.11 -2.65
N LEU A 202 12.80 3.58 -3.74
CA LEU A 202 12.85 2.85 -5.02
C LEU A 202 13.55 1.49 -4.88
N GLN A 203 14.62 1.42 -4.08
CA GLN A 203 15.29 0.16 -3.79
C GLN A 203 14.40 -0.80 -2.99
N GLY A 204 13.57 -0.25 -2.08
CA GLY A 204 12.53 -1.00 -1.36
C GLY A 204 11.52 -1.60 -2.33
N LEU A 205 10.95 -0.79 -3.22
CA LEU A 205 9.97 -1.23 -4.23
C LEU A 205 10.53 -2.32 -5.15
N LEU A 206 11.78 -2.20 -5.57
CA LEU A 206 12.44 -3.20 -6.42
C LEU A 206 12.55 -4.59 -5.73
N ARG A 207 12.58 -4.63 -4.39
CA ARG A 207 12.67 -5.87 -3.60
C ARG A 207 11.31 -6.52 -3.35
N LEU A 208 10.20 -5.81 -3.57
CA LEU A 208 8.85 -6.29 -3.24
C LEU A 208 8.29 -7.33 -4.20
N GLY A 209 8.71 -7.34 -5.44
CA GLY A 209 8.12 -8.19 -6.46
C GLY A 209 9.11 -9.11 -7.15
N SER A 210 8.71 -9.62 -8.31
CA SER A 210 9.52 -10.52 -9.17
C SER A 210 10.70 -9.80 -9.84
N GLY A 211 11.18 -8.67 -9.29
CA GLY A 211 12.32 -7.94 -9.79
C GLY A 211 11.95 -6.74 -10.68
N ILE A 212 12.78 -6.48 -11.71
CA ILE A 212 12.69 -5.25 -12.52
C ILE A 212 11.36 -5.12 -13.29
N GLU A 213 10.79 -6.23 -13.75
CA GLU A 213 9.54 -6.21 -14.52
C GLU A 213 8.37 -5.69 -13.67
N PHE A 214 8.26 -6.15 -12.43
CA PHE A 214 7.26 -5.65 -11.48
C PHE A 214 7.46 -4.16 -11.19
N PHE A 215 8.71 -3.71 -11.00
CA PHE A 215 9.00 -2.30 -10.79
C PHE A 215 8.59 -1.43 -11.97
N GLU A 216 8.85 -1.88 -13.22
CA GLU A 216 8.44 -1.16 -14.44
C GLU A 216 6.92 -1.07 -14.57
N GLU A 217 6.19 -2.12 -14.18
CA GLU A 217 4.72 -2.10 -14.14
C GLU A 217 4.20 -1.08 -13.11
N LEU A 218 4.82 -1.03 -11.91
CA LEU A 218 4.50 -0.03 -10.90
C LEU A 218 4.75 1.40 -11.39
N VAL A 219 5.90 1.66 -12.02
CA VAL A 219 6.21 2.98 -12.61
C VAL A 219 5.20 3.36 -13.68
N ALA A 220 4.80 2.42 -14.53
CA ALA A 220 3.79 2.66 -15.56
C ALA A 220 2.40 2.95 -14.94
N SER A 221 1.99 2.23 -13.90
CA SER A 221 0.75 2.47 -13.16
C SER A 221 0.78 3.85 -12.49
N PHE A 222 1.81 4.16 -11.74
CA PHE A 222 2.03 5.48 -11.13
C PHE A 222 1.90 6.61 -12.16
N GLY A 223 2.52 6.43 -13.35
CA GLY A 223 2.42 7.39 -14.43
C GLY A 223 0.97 7.64 -14.90
N ARG A 224 0.17 6.59 -15.03
CA ARG A 224 -1.25 6.70 -15.41
C ARG A 224 -2.07 7.38 -14.33
N ASP A 225 -1.91 6.97 -13.08
CA ASP A 225 -2.66 7.49 -11.94
C ASP A 225 -2.40 8.98 -11.73
N VAL A 226 -1.13 9.40 -11.69
CA VAL A 226 -0.76 10.81 -11.53
C VAL A 226 -1.31 11.66 -12.67
N ASN A 227 -1.20 11.21 -13.92
CA ASN A 227 -1.77 11.92 -15.07
C ASN A 227 -3.29 12.09 -14.96
N ASN A 228 -4.00 11.07 -14.50
CA ASN A 228 -5.46 11.14 -14.32
C ASN A 228 -5.83 12.10 -13.17
N LEU A 229 -5.09 12.06 -12.06
CA LEU A 229 -5.27 12.97 -10.92
C LEU A 229 -5.01 14.42 -11.32
N ILE A 230 -3.93 14.71 -12.04
CA ILE A 230 -3.62 16.06 -12.54
C ILE A 230 -4.74 16.58 -13.43
N LYS A 231 -5.29 15.76 -14.35
CA LYS A 231 -6.43 16.14 -15.21
C LYS A 231 -7.66 16.46 -14.38
N LYS A 232 -7.99 15.60 -13.38
CA LYS A 232 -9.11 15.80 -12.46
C LYS A 232 -8.97 17.11 -11.66
N MET A 233 -7.78 17.33 -11.07
CA MET A 233 -7.50 18.54 -10.29
C MET A 233 -7.52 19.80 -11.15
N ARG A 234 -7.01 19.75 -12.39
CA ARG A 234 -7.06 20.86 -13.34
C ARG A 234 -8.49 21.24 -13.73
N ARG A 235 -9.36 20.24 -13.88
CA ARG A 235 -10.79 20.46 -14.09
C ARG A 235 -11.43 21.09 -12.86
N ALA A 236 -11.14 20.59 -11.66
CA ALA A 236 -11.64 21.13 -10.40
C ALA A 236 -11.27 22.61 -10.21
N VAL A 237 -10.04 23.02 -10.57
CA VAL A 237 -9.62 24.42 -10.52
C VAL A 237 -10.43 25.28 -11.50
N LYS A 238 -10.72 24.80 -12.72
CA LYS A 238 -11.53 25.52 -13.71
C LYS A 238 -12.98 25.66 -13.28
N GLU A 239 -13.55 24.65 -12.65
CA GLU A 239 -14.93 24.60 -12.19
C GLU A 239 -15.11 25.18 -10.77
N LEU A 240 -14.01 25.63 -10.14
CA LEU A 240 -13.95 26.14 -8.76
C LEU A 240 -14.43 25.10 -7.73
N ASP A 241 -14.22 23.82 -8.03
CA ASP A 241 -14.60 22.69 -7.18
C ASP A 241 -13.49 22.41 -6.16
N TYR A 242 -13.58 23.10 -5.02
CA TYR A 242 -12.59 22.96 -3.95
C TYR A 242 -12.50 21.55 -3.35
N PRO A 243 -13.62 20.86 -3.03
CA PRO A 243 -13.58 19.48 -2.56
C PRO A 243 -12.80 18.53 -3.48
N VAL A 244 -13.13 18.52 -4.77
CA VAL A 244 -12.47 17.65 -5.76
C VAL A 244 -10.98 17.97 -5.90
N LEU A 245 -10.56 19.24 -5.77
CA LEU A 245 -9.15 19.61 -5.74
C LEU A 245 -8.43 19.03 -4.51
N GLN A 246 -9.08 19.10 -3.33
CA GLN A 246 -8.53 18.59 -2.07
C GLN A 246 -8.39 17.07 -2.07
N ASP A 247 -9.40 16.36 -2.60
CA ASP A 247 -9.38 14.90 -2.75
C ASP A 247 -8.30 14.46 -3.74
N GLY A 248 -8.17 15.16 -4.86
CA GLY A 248 -7.10 14.91 -5.83
C GLY A 248 -5.70 15.09 -5.26
N ALA A 249 -5.49 16.14 -4.45
CA ALA A 249 -4.22 16.38 -3.77
C ALA A 249 -3.92 15.30 -2.71
N HIS A 250 -4.97 14.79 -2.04
CA HIS A 250 -4.83 13.70 -1.07
C HIS A 250 -4.40 12.41 -1.77
N ALA A 251 -5.10 12.00 -2.81
CA ALA A 251 -4.79 10.80 -3.58
C ALA A 251 -3.38 10.87 -4.22
N LEU A 252 -3.02 12.02 -4.81
CA LEU A 252 -1.69 12.24 -5.38
C LEU A 252 -0.59 12.13 -4.32
N ARG A 253 -0.82 12.62 -3.10
CA ARG A 253 0.13 12.49 -2.00
C ARG A 253 0.37 11.03 -1.64
N GLY A 254 -0.68 10.20 -1.60
CA GLY A 254 -0.57 8.77 -1.37
C GLY A 254 0.35 8.11 -2.39
N SER A 255 0.01 8.21 -3.68
CA SER A 255 0.81 7.63 -4.76
C SER A 255 2.26 8.17 -4.80
N ALA A 256 2.46 9.48 -4.59
CA ALA A 256 3.78 10.09 -4.53
C ALA A 256 4.63 9.56 -3.37
N SER A 257 3.99 9.23 -2.23
CA SER A 257 4.68 8.68 -1.05
C SER A 257 5.21 7.27 -1.30
N GLU A 258 4.46 6.42 -2.02
CA GLU A 258 4.88 5.06 -2.37
C GLU A 258 6.17 5.05 -3.21
N PHE A 259 6.37 6.06 -4.04
CA PHE A 259 7.57 6.23 -4.87
C PHE A 259 8.64 7.13 -4.26
N GLY A 260 8.45 7.61 -3.03
CA GLY A 260 9.38 8.55 -2.40
C GLY A 260 9.54 9.87 -3.18
N ALA A 261 8.50 10.30 -3.92
CA ALA A 261 8.51 11.52 -4.72
C ALA A 261 8.34 12.78 -3.83
N CYS A 262 9.38 13.10 -3.06
CA CYS A 262 9.37 14.07 -1.96
C CYS A 262 8.86 15.45 -2.39
N ARG A 263 9.27 15.94 -3.57
CA ARG A 263 8.84 17.26 -4.05
C ARG A 263 7.36 17.28 -4.44
N LEU A 264 6.82 16.18 -5.01
CA LEU A 264 5.38 16.04 -5.26
C LEU A 264 4.57 16.03 -3.97
N ILE A 265 5.05 15.32 -2.94
CA ILE A 265 4.42 15.30 -1.61
C ILE A 265 4.32 16.72 -1.05
N ASN A 266 5.41 17.50 -1.11
CA ASN A 266 5.43 18.88 -0.63
C ASN A 266 4.45 19.79 -1.40
N LEU A 267 4.29 19.59 -2.72
CA LEU A 267 3.32 20.33 -3.52
C LEU A 267 1.87 19.96 -3.16
N CYS A 268 1.60 18.68 -2.90
CA CYS A 268 0.29 18.24 -2.41
C CYS A 268 -0.05 18.90 -1.06
N ILE A 269 0.92 19.01 -0.14
CA ILE A 269 0.74 19.72 1.14
C ILE A 269 0.37 21.19 0.89
N LYS A 270 1.07 21.89 0.00
CA LYS A 270 0.74 23.28 -0.35
C LYS A 270 -0.66 23.44 -0.96
N ILE A 271 -1.11 22.46 -1.75
CA ILE A 271 -2.48 22.46 -2.30
C ILE A 271 -3.50 22.23 -1.18
N LYS A 272 -3.20 21.35 -0.21
CA LYS A 272 -4.05 21.10 0.98
C LYS A 272 -4.18 22.32 1.88
N GLU A 273 -3.22 23.23 1.90
CA GLU A 273 -3.23 24.49 2.65
C GLU A 273 -4.15 25.58 1.99
N LEU A 274 -4.49 25.42 0.72
CA LEU A 274 -5.42 26.33 0.02
C LEU A 274 -6.77 26.36 0.74
N LYS A 275 -7.43 27.52 0.66
CA LYS A 275 -8.78 27.72 1.19
C LYS A 275 -9.76 27.89 0.03
N PRO A 276 -11.07 27.70 0.25
CA PRO A 276 -12.09 27.85 -0.81
C PRO A 276 -12.01 29.18 -1.55
N TYR A 277 -11.65 30.28 -0.87
CA TYR A 277 -11.53 31.60 -1.49
C TYR A 277 -10.28 31.74 -2.39
N ASP A 278 -9.27 30.90 -2.26
CA ASP A 278 -8.08 30.90 -3.11
C ASP A 278 -8.39 30.37 -4.53
N MET A 279 -9.49 29.62 -4.68
CA MET A 279 -9.87 29.00 -5.96
C MET A 279 -10.07 29.99 -7.11
N THR A 280 -10.46 31.22 -6.81
CA THR A 280 -10.64 32.29 -7.80
C THR A 280 -9.34 32.98 -8.20
N GLY A 281 -8.23 32.68 -7.51
CA GLY A 281 -6.90 33.25 -7.73
C GLY A 281 -6.07 32.46 -8.73
N LYS A 282 -4.83 32.97 -8.98
CA LYS A 282 -3.85 32.29 -9.85
C LYS A 282 -3.09 31.16 -9.13
N LYS A 283 -3.11 31.14 -7.79
CA LYS A 283 -2.30 30.26 -6.95
C LYS A 283 -2.60 28.77 -7.20
N PRO A 284 -3.86 28.29 -7.28
CA PRO A 284 -4.15 26.88 -7.54
C PRO A 284 -3.62 26.42 -8.91
N ALA A 285 -3.82 27.22 -9.95
CA ALA A 285 -3.36 26.90 -11.29
C ALA A 285 -1.81 26.83 -11.37
N ALA A 286 -1.11 27.77 -10.71
CA ALA A 286 0.36 27.79 -10.66
C ALA A 286 0.91 26.57 -9.89
N LEU A 287 0.27 26.17 -8.79
CA LEU A 287 0.67 24.96 -8.05
C LEU A 287 0.48 23.69 -8.89
N LEU A 288 -0.60 23.59 -9.65
CA LEU A 288 -0.82 22.44 -10.54
C LEU A 288 0.20 22.40 -11.70
N GLU A 289 0.60 23.52 -12.22
CA GLU A 289 1.68 23.59 -13.22
C GLU A 289 3.02 23.13 -12.62
N GLU A 290 3.32 23.52 -11.39
CA GLU A 290 4.51 23.05 -10.67
C GLU A 290 4.44 21.54 -10.36
N VAL A 291 3.27 21.00 -10.04
CA VAL A 291 3.04 19.55 -9.87
C VAL A 291 3.35 18.81 -11.17
N GLU A 292 2.83 19.27 -12.30
CA GLU A 292 3.05 18.66 -13.61
C GLU A 292 4.52 18.63 -14.01
N GLN A 293 5.22 19.77 -13.90
CA GLN A 293 6.67 19.88 -14.18
C GLN A 293 7.50 19.00 -13.24
N THR A 294 7.12 18.94 -11.97
CA THR A 294 7.81 18.09 -10.98
C THR A 294 7.59 16.61 -11.28
N PHE A 295 6.37 16.23 -11.68
CA PHE A 295 6.06 14.87 -12.07
C PHE A 295 6.85 14.43 -13.31
N ASP A 296 6.92 15.26 -14.36
CA ASP A 296 7.71 14.98 -15.57
C ASP A 296 9.17 14.75 -15.22
N SER A 297 9.75 15.58 -14.34
CA SER A 297 11.11 15.42 -13.85
C SER A 297 11.31 14.14 -13.04
N SER A 298 10.34 13.80 -12.19
CA SER A 298 10.35 12.57 -11.38
C SER A 298 10.29 11.33 -12.27
N ARG A 299 9.48 11.36 -13.31
CA ARG A 299 9.34 10.26 -14.26
C ARG A 299 10.64 9.93 -14.99
N ILE A 300 11.39 10.95 -15.39
CA ILE A 300 12.73 10.77 -16.00
C ILE A 300 13.65 9.99 -15.05
N ILE A 301 13.65 10.32 -13.76
CA ILE A 301 14.47 9.62 -12.75
C ILE A 301 14.02 8.17 -12.58
N LEU A 302 12.71 7.91 -12.53
CA LEU A 302 12.14 6.57 -12.39
C LEU A 302 12.51 5.69 -13.60
N ASP A 303 12.35 6.22 -14.81
CA ASP A 303 12.70 5.52 -16.05
C ASP A 303 14.20 5.22 -16.13
N GLU A 304 15.04 6.16 -15.71
CA GLU A 304 16.51 5.99 -15.67
C GLU A 304 16.91 4.95 -14.63
N PHE A 305 16.31 4.97 -13.44
CA PHE A 305 16.54 3.98 -12.39
C PHE A 305 16.18 2.57 -12.89
N ALA A 306 15.02 2.41 -13.54
CA ALA A 306 14.58 1.14 -14.10
C ALA A 306 15.58 0.63 -15.18
N ARG A 307 16.03 1.52 -16.07
CA ARG A 307 17.01 1.20 -17.12
C ARG A 307 18.34 0.70 -16.54
N GLN A 308 18.90 1.41 -15.56
CA GLN A 308 20.18 1.05 -14.93
C GLN A 308 20.08 -0.32 -14.24
N ARG A 309 18.96 -0.64 -13.57
CA ARG A 309 18.75 -1.92 -12.93
C ARG A 309 18.57 -3.07 -13.93
N ARG A 310 17.89 -2.81 -15.05
CA ARG A 310 17.78 -3.79 -16.15
C ARG A 310 19.15 -4.12 -16.79
N GLU A 311 20.00 -3.12 -16.96
CA GLU A 311 21.36 -3.30 -17.47
C GLU A 311 22.25 -4.10 -16.49
N ALA A 312 22.12 -3.86 -15.19
CA ALA A 312 22.86 -4.57 -14.14
C ALA A 312 22.40 -6.02 -13.93
N SER A 313 21.21 -6.40 -14.40
CA SER A 313 20.65 -7.76 -14.29
C SER A 313 20.94 -8.64 -15.51
N ARG A 314 21.63 -8.10 -16.52
CA ARG A 314 22.10 -8.83 -17.71
C ARG A 314 23.52 -9.30 -17.56
#